data_d9254a6babeee5aa8fef157850ffbdf8
#
_entry.id   d9254a6babeee5aa8fef157850ffbdf8
#
_cell.length_a   1.000
_cell.length_b   1.000
_cell.length_c   1.000
_cell.angle_alpha   90.00
_cell.angle_beta   90.00
_cell.angle_gamma   90.00
#
_symmetry.space_group_name_H-M   'P 1'
#
loop_
_entity.id
_entity.type
_entity.pdbx_description
1 polymer ?
#
loop_
_entity_poly.entity_id
_entity_poly.type
_entity_poly.pdbx_seq_one_letter_code
_entity_poly.pdbx_strand_id
1 'polypeptide(L)'
;DEKAGLKLAEQAQVMDGMKRQIEALKQKSEQGSMQTQGEAAEIVLEETLAAAFPIDGFVPVAKGVSGADVRQDVTGPNGTAGSILWESKRTKNWTAAWLAKLRDDQRASGCEVAVITSNALPDGVESFGLVDGIWVCAPRYAVPLASSLRQALLDVASAKGRAIGQETKMEMIYDYLTGTQFKQRVDAIVERFEDMQDNLRKERVFIEKQWALRAKQIDLVIASTVGMHGDLQGIAGRSMPEIESVEALLIGKDD
;
A
#
# COMPACT_ATOMS: atom_id res chain seq x y z
N ASP A 1 -43.27 -25.12 40.05
CA ASP A 1 -41.82 -25.32 39.78
C ASP A 1 -41.53 -25.85 38.37
N GLU A 2 -42.32 -26.80 37.86
CA GLU A 2 -42.08 -27.41 36.55
C GLU A 2 -42.25 -26.44 35.36
N LYS A 3 -43.25 -25.54 35.41
CA LYS A 3 -43.46 -24.49 34.40
C LYS A 3 -42.33 -23.43 34.35
N ALA A 4 -41.71 -23.14 35.46
CA ALA A 4 -40.60 -22.21 35.55
C ALA A 4 -39.33 -22.83 34.96
N GLY A 5 -39.09 -24.13 35.16
CA GLY A 5 -37.98 -24.87 34.57
C GLY A 5 -38.08 -24.99 33.04
N LEU A 6 -39.26 -25.27 32.51
CA LEU A 6 -39.51 -25.30 31.06
C LEU A 6 -39.26 -23.93 30.40
N LYS A 7 -39.72 -22.84 31.03
CA LYS A 7 -39.49 -21.47 30.49
C LYS A 7 -38.04 -21.05 30.52
N LEU A 8 -37.26 -21.48 31.52
CA LEU A 8 -35.82 -21.26 31.60
C LEU A 8 -35.06 -22.05 30.52
N ALA A 9 -35.48 -23.29 30.29
CA ALA A 9 -34.88 -24.12 29.22
C ALA A 9 -35.17 -23.57 27.82
N GLU A 10 -36.37 -23.08 27.57
CA GLU A 10 -36.76 -22.43 26.33
C GLU A 10 -35.99 -21.11 26.12
N GLN A 11 -35.84 -20.29 27.15
CA GLN A 11 -35.02 -19.08 27.08
C GLN A 11 -33.54 -19.38 26.84
N ALA A 12 -32.99 -20.42 27.45
CA ALA A 12 -31.63 -20.86 27.24
C ALA A 12 -31.41 -21.32 25.77
N GLN A 13 -32.38 -22.05 25.21
CA GLN A 13 -32.33 -22.52 23.83
C GLN A 13 -32.40 -21.35 22.81
N VAL A 14 -33.26 -20.36 23.07
CA VAL A 14 -33.37 -19.14 22.26
C VAL A 14 -32.09 -18.33 22.34
N MET A 15 -31.51 -18.15 23.54
CA MET A 15 -30.25 -17.47 23.75
C MET A 15 -29.07 -18.16 22.99
N ASP A 16 -29.01 -19.48 23.03
CA ASP A 16 -27.99 -20.26 22.31
C ASP A 16 -28.16 -20.15 20.79
N GLY A 17 -29.41 -20.16 20.32
CA GLY A 17 -29.74 -19.88 18.93
C GLY A 17 -29.30 -18.47 18.45
N MET A 18 -29.60 -17.45 19.28
CA MET A 18 -29.15 -16.08 18.98
C MET A 18 -27.64 -15.92 19.00
N LYS A 19 -26.93 -16.56 19.95
CA LYS A 19 -25.45 -16.56 19.96
C LYS A 19 -24.85 -17.15 18.70
N ARG A 20 -25.38 -18.28 18.23
CA ARG A 20 -24.92 -18.92 16.96
C ARG A 20 -25.19 -18.01 15.75
N GLN A 21 -26.34 -17.33 15.70
CA GLN A 21 -26.64 -16.38 14.62
C GLN A 21 -25.72 -15.17 14.65
N ILE A 22 -25.44 -14.60 15.81
CA ILE A 22 -24.51 -13.47 15.97
C ILE A 22 -23.11 -13.87 15.52
N GLU A 23 -22.63 -15.05 15.91
CA GLU A 23 -21.29 -15.55 15.51
C GLU A 23 -21.22 -15.80 14.00
N ALA A 24 -22.26 -16.38 13.41
CA ALA A 24 -22.34 -16.59 11.97
C ALA A 24 -22.39 -15.26 11.18
N LEU A 25 -23.14 -14.26 11.66
CA LEU A 25 -23.21 -12.93 11.06
C LEU A 25 -21.87 -12.19 11.19
N LYS A 26 -21.20 -12.33 12.35
CA LYS A 26 -19.87 -11.76 12.59
C LYS A 26 -18.83 -12.34 11.64
N GLN A 27 -18.78 -13.66 11.51
CA GLN A 27 -17.88 -14.35 10.56
C GLN A 27 -18.15 -13.92 9.12
N LYS A 28 -19.43 -13.82 8.70
CA LYS A 28 -19.80 -13.38 7.35
C LYS A 28 -19.42 -11.92 7.09
N SER A 29 -19.58 -11.05 8.10
CA SER A 29 -19.16 -9.65 8.04
C SER A 29 -17.64 -9.50 7.95
N GLU A 30 -16.89 -10.27 8.74
CA GLU A 30 -15.43 -10.29 8.72
C GLU A 30 -14.89 -10.81 7.36
N GLN A 31 -15.49 -11.87 6.81
CA GLN A 31 -15.13 -12.40 5.49
C GLN A 31 -15.41 -11.38 4.38
N GLY A 32 -16.58 -10.73 4.38
CA GLY A 32 -16.90 -9.69 3.41
C GLY A 32 -15.95 -8.48 3.50
N SER A 33 -15.59 -8.07 4.72
CA SER A 33 -14.61 -7.00 4.94
C SER A 33 -13.21 -7.38 4.44
N MET A 34 -12.76 -8.62 4.67
CA MET A 34 -11.46 -9.09 4.17
C MET A 34 -11.41 -9.17 2.65
N GLN A 35 -12.50 -9.62 2.02
CA GLN A 35 -12.59 -9.68 0.56
C GLN A 35 -12.52 -8.28 -0.07
N THR A 36 -13.32 -7.33 0.46
CA THR A 36 -13.30 -5.93 -0.03
C THR A 36 -11.93 -5.27 0.17
N GLN A 37 -11.25 -5.56 1.29
CA GLN A 37 -9.90 -5.08 1.54
C GLN A 37 -8.86 -5.72 0.61
N GLY A 38 -9.03 -6.98 0.22
CA GLY A 38 -8.22 -7.66 -0.76
C GLY A 38 -8.36 -7.00 -2.13
N GLU A 39 -9.58 -6.84 -2.61
CA GLU A 39 -9.88 -6.19 -3.91
C GLU A 39 -9.33 -4.74 -3.97
N ALA A 40 -9.45 -3.99 -2.88
CA ALA A 40 -8.86 -2.66 -2.80
C ALA A 40 -7.32 -2.68 -2.89
N ALA A 41 -6.66 -3.69 -2.31
CA ALA A 41 -5.21 -3.82 -2.38
C ALA A 41 -4.71 -4.20 -3.78
N GLU A 42 -5.46 -5.03 -4.51
CA GLU A 42 -5.21 -5.37 -5.91
C GLU A 42 -5.25 -4.12 -6.78
N ILE A 43 -6.31 -3.30 -6.66
CA ILE A 43 -6.47 -2.03 -7.39
C ILE A 43 -5.34 -1.05 -7.07
N VAL A 44 -5.02 -0.87 -5.78
CA VAL A 44 -3.94 0.04 -5.35
C VAL A 44 -2.59 -0.41 -5.90
N LEU A 45 -2.31 -1.71 -5.93
CA LEU A 45 -1.07 -2.24 -6.52
C LEU A 45 -1.01 -1.93 -8.02
N GLU A 46 -2.07 -2.22 -8.76
CA GLU A 46 -2.17 -1.94 -10.20
C GLU A 46 -1.96 -0.45 -10.50
N GLU A 47 -2.72 0.43 -9.83
CA GLU A 47 -2.61 1.89 -10.01
C GLU A 47 -1.21 2.41 -9.67
N THR A 48 -0.61 1.91 -8.59
CA THR A 48 0.74 2.29 -8.15
C THR A 48 1.80 1.90 -9.18
N LEU A 49 1.71 0.68 -9.71
CA LEU A 49 2.63 0.20 -10.74
C LEU A 49 2.41 0.92 -12.08
N ALA A 50 1.16 1.12 -12.50
CA ALA A 50 0.83 1.84 -13.72
C ALA A 50 1.28 3.30 -13.68
N ALA A 51 1.13 3.98 -12.55
CA ALA A 51 1.63 5.34 -12.35
C ALA A 51 3.16 5.41 -12.40
N ALA A 52 3.86 4.41 -11.85
CA ALA A 52 5.33 4.35 -11.85
C ALA A 52 5.91 3.97 -13.23
N PHE A 53 5.19 3.17 -14.02
CA PHE A 53 5.66 2.65 -15.32
C PHE A 53 4.63 2.88 -16.44
N PRO A 54 4.37 4.13 -16.84
CA PRO A 54 3.30 4.46 -17.78
C PRO A 54 3.50 3.93 -19.21
N ILE A 55 4.70 3.43 -19.53
CA ILE A 55 5.02 2.83 -20.84
C ILE A 55 4.68 1.34 -20.88
N ASP A 56 4.61 0.69 -19.73
CA ASP A 56 4.32 -0.74 -19.62
C ASP A 56 2.81 -1.00 -19.75
N GLY A 57 2.46 -2.18 -20.26
CA GLY A 57 1.07 -2.64 -20.28
C GLY A 57 0.67 -3.29 -18.96
N PHE A 58 -0.50 -2.96 -18.45
CA PHE A 58 -1.08 -3.60 -17.26
C PHE A 58 -2.39 -4.26 -17.63
N VAL A 59 -2.50 -5.56 -17.38
CA VAL A 59 -3.69 -6.35 -17.69
C VAL A 59 -4.16 -7.02 -16.39
N PRO A 60 -5.36 -6.66 -15.90
CA PRO A 60 -5.96 -7.37 -14.78
C PRO A 60 -6.20 -8.84 -15.17
N VAL A 61 -5.85 -9.75 -14.29
CA VAL A 61 -6.10 -11.18 -14.52
C VAL A 61 -7.53 -11.52 -14.12
N ALA A 62 -8.28 -12.17 -15.02
CA ALA A 62 -9.67 -12.50 -14.76
C ALA A 62 -9.82 -13.45 -13.57
N LYS A 63 -10.70 -13.10 -12.63
CA LYS A 63 -10.98 -13.91 -11.43
C LYS A 63 -11.46 -15.32 -11.85
N GLY A 64 -10.79 -16.33 -11.30
CA GLY A 64 -11.15 -17.75 -11.50
C GLY A 64 -10.43 -18.47 -12.63
N VAL A 65 -9.59 -17.82 -13.41
CA VAL A 65 -8.81 -18.46 -14.49
C VAL A 65 -7.35 -18.69 -14.06
N SER A 66 -6.74 -17.73 -13.37
CA SER A 66 -5.44 -17.88 -12.70
C SER A 66 -5.46 -17.07 -11.41
N GLY A 67 -4.65 -17.45 -10.41
CA GLY A 67 -4.72 -16.86 -9.08
C GLY A 67 -3.93 -15.60 -8.88
N ALA A 68 -3.40 -14.98 -9.94
CA ALA A 68 -2.69 -13.71 -9.89
C ALA A 68 -3.65 -12.54 -10.13
N ASP A 69 -3.26 -11.35 -9.66
CA ASP A 69 -4.11 -10.14 -9.72
C ASP A 69 -3.81 -9.29 -10.95
N VAL A 70 -2.53 -9.05 -11.26
CA VAL A 70 -2.10 -8.14 -12.33
C VAL A 70 -0.94 -8.74 -13.11
N ARG A 71 -1.00 -8.63 -14.44
CA ARG A 71 0.12 -8.88 -15.34
C ARG A 71 0.67 -7.56 -15.84
N GLN A 72 1.97 -7.33 -15.63
CA GLN A 72 2.72 -6.20 -16.18
C GLN A 72 3.53 -6.68 -17.39
N ASP A 73 3.23 -6.15 -18.57
CA ASP A 73 4.00 -6.39 -19.78
C ASP A 73 5.04 -5.26 -19.95
N VAL A 74 6.29 -5.60 -19.73
CA VAL A 74 7.40 -4.66 -19.77
C VAL A 74 7.69 -4.26 -21.21
N THR A 75 7.52 -2.98 -21.52
CA THR A 75 7.73 -2.44 -22.86
C THR A 75 9.15 -1.89 -22.99
N GLY A 76 9.89 -2.40 -23.97
CA GLY A 76 11.22 -1.94 -24.36
C GLY A 76 11.24 -1.30 -25.73
N PRO A 77 12.42 -0.81 -26.20
CA PRO A 77 12.58 -0.16 -27.52
C PRO A 77 12.14 -1.03 -28.70
N ASN A 78 12.24 -2.35 -28.56
CA ASN A 78 11.96 -3.32 -29.62
C ASN A 78 10.65 -4.10 -29.39
N GLY A 79 9.73 -3.58 -28.58
CA GLY A 79 8.48 -4.22 -28.18
C GLY A 79 8.52 -4.79 -26.77
N THR A 80 7.69 -5.80 -26.47
CA THR A 80 7.63 -6.41 -25.13
C THR A 80 8.93 -7.15 -24.80
N ALA A 81 9.59 -6.73 -23.73
CA ALA A 81 10.85 -7.31 -23.25
C ALA A 81 10.62 -8.55 -22.37
N GLY A 82 9.47 -8.62 -21.72
CA GLY A 82 9.04 -9.71 -20.85
C GLY A 82 7.84 -9.30 -20.02
N SER A 83 7.37 -10.18 -19.12
CA SER A 83 6.22 -9.91 -18.29
C SER A 83 6.46 -10.33 -16.84
N ILE A 84 5.84 -9.60 -15.93
CA ILE A 84 5.88 -9.81 -14.49
C ILE A 84 4.45 -10.09 -14.02
N LEU A 85 4.26 -11.19 -13.30
CA LEU A 85 2.98 -11.57 -12.70
C LEU A 85 2.95 -11.11 -11.24
N TRP A 86 1.94 -10.36 -10.85
CA TRP A 86 1.79 -9.79 -9.52
C TRP A 86 0.61 -10.40 -8.78
N GLU A 87 0.81 -10.73 -7.53
CA GLU A 87 -0.21 -11.18 -6.58
C GLU A 87 -0.15 -10.32 -5.32
N SER A 88 -1.28 -9.77 -4.88
CA SER A 88 -1.39 -8.97 -3.65
C SER A 88 -2.04 -9.77 -2.53
N LYS A 89 -1.39 -9.85 -1.38
CA LYS A 89 -1.93 -10.53 -0.19
C LYS A 89 -1.98 -9.58 1.00
N ARG A 90 -3.19 -9.23 1.40
CA ARG A 90 -3.43 -8.40 2.58
C ARG A 90 -3.85 -9.25 3.78
N THR A 91 -2.93 -10.05 4.29
CA THR A 91 -3.18 -10.94 5.42
C THR A 91 -2.22 -10.66 6.57
N LYS A 92 -2.59 -11.11 7.78
CA LYS A 92 -1.73 -10.99 8.96
C LYS A 92 -0.69 -12.13 9.06
N ASN A 93 -0.94 -13.22 8.36
CA ASN A 93 -0.09 -14.41 8.42
C ASN A 93 0.38 -14.80 7.02
N TRP A 94 1.64 -15.17 6.91
CA TRP A 94 2.21 -15.73 5.69
C TRP A 94 1.78 -17.19 5.50
N THR A 95 1.61 -17.60 4.25
CA THR A 95 1.29 -18.97 3.88
C THR A 95 2.14 -19.41 2.69
N ALA A 96 2.99 -20.43 2.86
CA ALA A 96 3.87 -20.95 1.81
C ALA A 96 3.10 -21.54 0.60
N ALA A 97 1.84 -21.94 0.78
CA ALA A 97 0.99 -22.42 -0.31
C ALA A 97 0.79 -21.39 -1.44
N TRP A 98 0.94 -20.10 -1.16
CA TRP A 98 0.85 -19.05 -2.19
C TRP A 98 1.98 -19.14 -3.22
N LEU A 99 3.18 -19.54 -2.78
CA LEU A 99 4.32 -19.71 -3.68
C LEU A 99 4.06 -20.78 -4.74
N ALA A 100 3.55 -21.96 -4.32
CA ALA A 100 3.24 -23.04 -5.24
C ALA A 100 2.15 -22.61 -6.23
N LYS A 101 1.08 -21.98 -5.73
CA LYS A 101 -0.03 -21.51 -6.57
C LYS A 101 0.47 -20.46 -7.60
N LEU A 102 1.17 -19.41 -7.16
CA LEU A 102 1.64 -18.38 -8.07
C LEU A 102 2.66 -18.91 -9.09
N ARG A 103 3.43 -19.93 -8.75
CA ARG A 103 4.33 -20.60 -9.69
C ARG A 103 3.56 -21.33 -10.80
N ASP A 104 2.45 -21.98 -10.46
CA ASP A 104 1.60 -22.65 -11.44
C ASP A 104 0.92 -21.60 -12.35
N ASP A 105 0.44 -20.49 -11.78
CA ASP A 105 -0.13 -19.37 -12.53
C ASP A 105 0.91 -18.70 -13.44
N GLN A 106 2.16 -18.54 -12.98
CA GLN A 106 3.27 -18.04 -13.77
C GLN A 106 3.54 -18.93 -14.99
N ARG A 107 3.55 -20.27 -14.82
CA ARG A 107 3.72 -21.21 -15.92
C ARG A 107 2.56 -21.15 -16.91
N ALA A 108 1.34 -21.08 -16.39
CA ALA A 108 0.13 -21.00 -17.24
C ALA A 108 0.07 -19.69 -18.05
N SER A 109 0.47 -18.56 -17.45
CA SER A 109 0.49 -17.24 -18.10
C SER A 109 1.71 -17.00 -18.99
N GLY A 110 2.76 -17.84 -18.88
CA GLY A 110 4.02 -17.67 -19.58
C GLY A 110 4.82 -16.43 -19.15
N CYS A 111 4.56 -15.89 -17.96
CA CYS A 111 5.30 -14.74 -17.43
C CYS A 111 6.70 -15.16 -16.99
N GLU A 112 7.68 -14.29 -17.26
CA GLU A 112 9.08 -14.56 -16.92
C GLU A 112 9.34 -14.47 -15.42
N VAL A 113 8.65 -13.57 -14.73
CA VAL A 113 8.83 -13.30 -13.29
C VAL A 113 7.49 -13.30 -12.60
N ALA A 114 7.47 -13.76 -11.34
CA ALA A 114 6.30 -13.67 -10.48
C ALA A 114 6.65 -13.04 -9.12
N VAL A 115 5.77 -12.21 -8.61
CA VAL A 115 5.96 -11.43 -7.37
C VAL A 115 4.72 -11.53 -6.50
N ILE A 116 4.91 -11.82 -5.22
CA ILE A 116 3.89 -11.67 -4.18
C ILE A 116 4.17 -10.41 -3.40
N THR A 117 3.20 -9.50 -3.33
CA THR A 117 3.23 -8.39 -2.38
C THR A 117 2.39 -8.77 -1.15
N SER A 118 2.97 -8.70 0.05
CA SER A 118 2.27 -9.08 1.27
C SER A 118 2.74 -8.27 2.48
N ASN A 119 1.79 -7.93 3.37
CA ASN A 119 2.15 -7.31 4.66
C ASN A 119 2.83 -8.31 5.62
N ALA A 120 2.46 -9.59 5.52
CA ALA A 120 3.13 -10.67 6.25
C ALA A 120 4.16 -11.30 5.32
N LEU A 121 5.43 -11.28 5.71
CA LEU A 121 6.53 -11.85 4.94
C LEU A 121 6.95 -13.21 5.53
N PRO A 122 7.57 -14.09 4.74
CA PRO A 122 8.14 -15.34 5.25
C PRO A 122 9.33 -15.08 6.14
N ASP A 123 9.66 -16.05 7.00
CA ASP A 123 10.83 -15.99 7.87
C ASP A 123 12.11 -15.73 7.07
N GLY A 124 12.93 -14.80 7.55
CA GLY A 124 14.18 -14.41 6.91
C GLY A 124 14.04 -13.37 5.78
N VAL A 125 12.81 -12.91 5.47
CA VAL A 125 12.58 -11.80 4.54
C VAL A 125 12.08 -10.58 5.31
N GLU A 126 12.88 -9.53 5.39
CA GLU A 126 12.52 -8.30 6.11
C GLU A 126 11.81 -7.27 5.20
N SER A 127 12.23 -7.18 3.95
CA SER A 127 11.72 -6.18 2.99
C SER A 127 11.27 -6.83 1.68
N PHE A 128 12.15 -7.57 1.05
CA PHE A 128 11.89 -8.38 -0.15
C PHE A 128 12.92 -9.52 -0.22
N GLY A 129 12.60 -10.56 -0.99
CA GLY A 129 13.49 -11.70 -1.19
C GLY A 129 12.96 -12.67 -2.25
N LEU A 130 13.84 -13.50 -2.76
CA LEU A 130 13.49 -14.61 -3.64
C LEU A 130 13.29 -15.86 -2.80
N VAL A 131 12.07 -16.42 -2.83
CA VAL A 131 11.70 -17.61 -2.08
C VAL A 131 11.12 -18.63 -3.05
N ASP A 132 11.76 -19.78 -3.17
CA ASP A 132 11.35 -20.84 -4.09
C ASP A 132 11.08 -20.38 -5.53
N GLY A 133 11.88 -19.43 -6.05
CA GLY A 133 11.75 -18.90 -7.40
C GLY A 133 10.69 -17.83 -7.59
N ILE A 134 9.99 -17.43 -6.52
CA ILE A 134 9.01 -16.34 -6.51
C ILE A 134 9.56 -15.17 -5.69
N TRP A 135 9.48 -13.96 -6.23
CA TRP A 135 9.81 -12.77 -5.47
C TRP A 135 8.70 -12.45 -4.47
N VAL A 136 9.11 -12.12 -3.25
CA VAL A 136 8.19 -11.73 -2.18
C VAL A 136 8.65 -10.38 -1.65
N CYS A 137 7.73 -9.43 -1.51
CA CYS A 137 8.05 -8.12 -0.95
C CYS A 137 6.90 -7.54 -0.12
N ALA A 138 7.24 -6.62 0.80
CA ALA A 138 6.22 -5.78 1.40
C ALA A 138 5.69 -4.76 0.38
N PRO A 139 4.42 -4.31 0.44
CA PRO A 139 3.79 -3.45 -0.57
C PRO A 139 4.57 -2.17 -0.88
N ARG A 140 5.21 -1.56 0.13
CA ARG A 140 6.06 -0.37 -0.04
C ARG A 140 7.28 -0.57 -0.94
N TYR A 141 7.70 -1.82 -1.13
CA TYR A 141 8.85 -2.17 -1.98
C TYR A 141 8.45 -2.68 -3.36
N ALA A 142 7.16 -2.70 -3.69
CA ALA A 142 6.67 -3.16 -4.99
C ALA A 142 7.28 -2.36 -6.14
N VAL A 143 7.26 -1.02 -6.08
CA VAL A 143 7.82 -0.15 -7.14
C VAL A 143 9.34 -0.28 -7.27
N PRO A 144 10.16 -0.20 -6.20
CA PRO A 144 11.60 -0.45 -6.29
C PRO A 144 11.95 -1.82 -6.86
N LEU A 145 11.26 -2.87 -6.42
CA LEU A 145 11.46 -4.22 -6.94
C LEU A 145 11.05 -4.30 -8.41
N ALA A 146 9.89 -3.76 -8.80
CA ALA A 146 9.43 -3.69 -10.18
C ALA A 146 10.44 -2.98 -11.08
N SER A 147 11.03 -1.86 -10.63
CA SER A 147 12.08 -1.13 -11.37
C SER A 147 13.27 -2.02 -11.68
N SER A 148 13.72 -2.82 -10.72
CA SER A 148 14.85 -3.72 -10.87
C SER A 148 14.54 -4.90 -11.77
N LEU A 149 13.38 -5.52 -11.60
CA LEU A 149 12.91 -6.64 -12.44
C LEU A 149 12.69 -6.17 -13.88
N ARG A 150 12.09 -5.00 -14.06
CA ARG A 150 11.87 -4.37 -15.35
C ARG A 150 13.19 -4.14 -16.08
N GLN A 151 14.19 -3.56 -15.40
CA GLN A 151 15.51 -3.33 -15.98
C GLN A 151 16.19 -4.64 -16.37
N ALA A 152 16.09 -5.67 -15.54
CA ALA A 152 16.61 -6.99 -15.84
C ALA A 152 15.99 -7.58 -17.12
N LEU A 153 14.66 -7.48 -17.27
CA LEU A 153 13.97 -7.96 -18.48
C LEU A 153 14.41 -7.19 -19.73
N LEU A 154 14.60 -5.87 -19.63
CA LEU A 154 15.11 -5.03 -20.73
C LEU A 154 16.55 -5.40 -21.11
N ASP A 155 17.42 -5.60 -20.12
CA ASP A 155 18.83 -5.98 -20.34
C ASP A 155 18.92 -7.34 -21.05
N VAL A 156 18.13 -8.33 -20.61
CA VAL A 156 18.06 -9.65 -21.24
C VAL A 156 17.49 -9.57 -22.65
N ALA A 157 16.42 -8.79 -22.87
CA ALA A 157 15.86 -8.60 -24.21
C ALA A 157 16.86 -7.94 -25.17
N SER A 158 17.61 -6.94 -24.68
CA SER A 158 18.68 -6.28 -25.43
C SER A 158 19.85 -7.22 -25.77
N ALA A 159 20.29 -8.04 -24.82
CA ALA A 159 21.35 -9.03 -25.04
C ALA A 159 20.94 -10.06 -26.09
N LYS A 160 19.70 -10.49 -26.14
CA LYS A 160 19.16 -11.44 -27.14
C LYS A 160 19.09 -10.87 -28.54
N GLY A 161 18.77 -9.58 -28.68
CA GLY A 161 18.83 -8.91 -29.99
C GLY A 161 20.23 -8.91 -30.61
N ARG A 162 21.28 -9.16 -29.80
CA ARG A 162 22.66 -9.24 -30.22
C ARG A 162 23.21 -10.66 -30.40
N ALA A 163 22.57 -11.66 -29.79
CA ALA A 163 23.01 -13.05 -29.83
C ALA A 163 21.98 -13.92 -30.56
N ILE A 164 22.18 -14.16 -31.84
CA ILE A 164 21.49 -15.19 -32.60
C ILE A 164 22.11 -16.54 -32.21
N GLY A 165 21.61 -17.16 -31.15
CA GLY A 165 22.03 -18.48 -30.69
C GLY A 165 21.17 -18.95 -29.55
N GLN A 166 20.50 -20.07 -29.73
CA GLN A 166 19.48 -20.70 -28.88
C GLN A 166 19.98 -21.08 -27.47
N GLU A 167 19.78 -20.23 -26.50
CA GLU A 167 19.59 -20.64 -25.10
C GLU A 167 18.27 -20.07 -24.62
N THR A 168 17.54 -20.84 -23.84
CA THR A 168 16.18 -20.48 -23.48
C THR A 168 16.17 -19.20 -22.66
N LYS A 169 15.42 -18.21 -23.13
CA LYS A 169 15.20 -16.88 -22.51
C LYS A 169 14.96 -16.98 -21.00
N MET A 170 14.34 -18.06 -20.56
CA MET A 170 14.01 -18.33 -19.17
C MET A 170 15.25 -18.63 -18.31
N GLU A 171 16.23 -19.41 -18.81
CA GLU A 171 17.46 -19.72 -18.06
C GLU A 171 18.32 -18.48 -17.84
N MET A 172 18.52 -17.68 -18.88
CA MET A 172 19.31 -16.45 -18.76
C MET A 172 18.67 -15.43 -17.81
N ILE A 173 17.34 -15.29 -17.83
CA ILE A 173 16.60 -14.43 -16.90
C ILE A 173 16.73 -14.98 -15.48
N TYR A 174 16.54 -16.28 -15.30
CA TYR A 174 16.64 -16.90 -14.00
C TYR A 174 18.05 -16.73 -13.40
N ASP A 175 19.10 -17.02 -14.16
CA ASP A 175 20.49 -16.87 -13.71
C ASP A 175 20.84 -15.42 -13.38
N TYR A 176 20.34 -14.47 -14.16
CA TYR A 176 20.55 -13.05 -13.88
C TYR A 176 19.82 -12.63 -12.60
N LEU A 177 18.53 -12.98 -12.45
CA LEU A 177 17.69 -12.57 -11.31
C LEU A 177 18.11 -13.25 -10.00
N THR A 178 18.68 -14.45 -10.06
CA THR A 178 19.23 -15.15 -8.89
C THR A 178 20.68 -14.77 -8.59
N GLY A 179 21.32 -14.07 -9.52
CA GLY A 179 22.72 -13.65 -9.42
C GLY A 179 22.98 -12.55 -8.39
N THR A 180 24.21 -12.55 -7.85
CA THR A 180 24.67 -11.59 -6.83
C THR A 180 24.58 -10.13 -7.29
N GLN A 181 24.81 -9.88 -8.57
CA GLN A 181 24.76 -8.53 -9.15
C GLN A 181 23.34 -7.94 -9.13
N PHE A 182 22.34 -8.76 -9.42
CA PHE A 182 20.95 -8.31 -9.37
C PHE A 182 20.54 -7.98 -7.92
N LYS A 183 20.88 -8.86 -6.96
CA LYS A 183 20.63 -8.63 -5.56
C LYS A 183 21.25 -7.31 -5.10
N GLN A 184 22.54 -7.06 -5.39
CA GLN A 184 23.22 -5.81 -5.02
C GLN A 184 22.56 -4.55 -5.63
N ARG A 185 22.05 -4.63 -6.86
CA ARG A 185 21.31 -3.52 -7.49
C ARG A 185 20.00 -3.24 -6.80
N VAL A 186 19.27 -4.29 -6.46
CA VAL A 186 18.00 -4.16 -5.73
C VAL A 186 18.24 -3.60 -4.33
N ASP A 187 19.22 -4.12 -3.60
CA ASP A 187 19.59 -3.62 -2.28
C ASP A 187 19.93 -2.12 -2.32
N ALA A 188 20.74 -1.69 -3.29
CA ALA A 188 21.09 -0.27 -3.46
C ALA A 188 19.88 0.64 -3.81
N ILE A 189 18.90 0.12 -4.56
CA ILE A 189 17.66 0.87 -4.87
C ILE A 189 16.80 0.98 -3.61
N VAL A 190 16.69 -0.10 -2.84
CA VAL A 190 15.92 -0.11 -1.59
C VAL A 190 16.52 0.84 -0.57
N GLU A 191 17.84 0.82 -0.34
CA GLU A 191 18.53 1.75 0.56
C GLU A 191 18.22 3.21 0.20
N ARG A 192 18.33 3.56 -1.09
CA ARG A 192 18.02 4.92 -1.55
C ARG A 192 16.55 5.29 -1.36
N PHE A 193 15.65 4.33 -1.51
CA PHE A 193 14.23 4.55 -1.32
C PHE A 193 13.90 4.75 0.17
N GLU A 194 14.55 3.98 1.05
CA GLU A 194 14.45 4.16 2.50
C GLU A 194 14.98 5.52 2.94
N ASP A 195 16.14 5.93 2.42
CA ASP A 195 16.71 7.26 2.67
C ASP A 195 15.75 8.38 2.24
N MET A 196 15.12 8.25 1.06
CA MET A 196 14.14 9.22 0.59
C MET A 196 12.88 9.25 1.47
N GLN A 197 12.39 8.10 1.91
CA GLN A 197 11.25 8.05 2.82
C GLN A 197 11.57 8.66 4.19
N ASP A 198 12.76 8.41 4.71
CA ASP A 198 13.21 8.98 5.98
C ASP A 198 13.40 10.49 5.88
N ASN A 199 13.93 10.99 4.77
CA ASN A 199 14.05 12.41 4.51
C ASN A 199 12.67 13.07 4.43
N LEU A 200 11.73 12.48 3.69
CA LEU A 200 10.35 12.97 3.61
C LEU A 200 9.67 13.01 4.99
N ARG A 201 9.91 12.00 5.81
CA ARG A 201 9.39 11.96 7.19
C ARG A 201 9.97 13.09 8.05
N LYS A 202 11.28 13.34 7.93
CA LYS A 202 11.95 14.45 8.63
C LYS A 202 11.43 15.81 8.17
N GLU A 203 11.26 15.99 6.86
CA GLU A 203 10.69 17.20 6.29
C GLU A 203 9.26 17.45 6.77
N ARG A 204 8.44 16.42 6.79
CA ARG A 204 7.06 16.53 7.30
C ARG A 204 7.03 16.98 8.76
N VAL A 205 7.82 16.34 9.63
CA VAL A 205 7.92 16.73 11.05
C VAL A 205 8.43 18.18 11.20
N PHE A 206 9.39 18.59 10.37
CA PHE A 206 9.89 19.95 10.37
C PHE A 206 8.82 20.95 9.97
N ILE A 207 8.08 20.68 8.89
CA ILE A 207 6.99 21.54 8.40
C ILE A 207 5.86 21.64 9.43
N GLU A 208 5.46 20.52 10.05
CA GLU A 208 4.45 20.52 11.12
C GLU A 208 4.87 21.41 12.31
N LYS A 209 6.13 21.36 12.71
CA LYS A 209 6.68 22.25 13.75
C LYS A 209 6.65 23.72 13.33
N GLN A 210 6.98 24.02 12.07
CA GLN A 210 6.92 25.37 11.54
C GLN A 210 5.48 25.91 11.50
N TRP A 211 4.52 25.08 11.11
CA TRP A 211 3.11 25.47 11.13
C TRP A 211 2.60 25.73 12.54
N ALA A 212 2.93 24.86 13.49
CA ALA A 212 2.59 25.07 14.90
C ALA A 212 3.19 26.36 15.48
N LEU A 213 4.43 26.70 15.10
CA LEU A 213 5.07 27.95 15.50
C LEU A 213 4.35 29.18 14.90
N ARG A 214 4.00 29.11 13.61
CA ARG A 214 3.27 30.19 12.94
C ARG A 214 1.88 30.38 13.51
N ALA A 215 1.16 29.29 13.80
CA ALA A 215 -0.14 29.36 14.45
C ALA A 215 -0.06 30.11 15.80
N LYS A 216 0.94 29.78 16.65
CA LYS A 216 1.18 30.52 17.90
C LYS A 216 1.50 32.00 17.67
N GLN A 217 2.27 32.34 16.65
CA GLN A 217 2.57 33.73 16.32
C GLN A 217 1.31 34.50 15.91
N ILE A 218 0.45 33.87 15.11
CA ILE A 218 -0.84 34.45 14.70
C ILE A 218 -1.75 34.63 15.93
N ASP A 219 -1.85 33.63 16.80
CA ASP A 219 -2.63 33.73 18.05
C ASP A 219 -2.16 34.89 18.94
N LEU A 220 -0.84 35.09 19.05
CA LEU A 220 -0.29 36.21 19.83
C LEU A 220 -0.62 37.58 19.20
N VAL A 221 -0.57 37.67 17.88
CA VAL A 221 -0.94 38.92 17.17
C VAL A 221 -2.43 39.21 17.37
N ILE A 222 -3.28 38.20 17.21
CA ILE A 222 -4.73 38.32 17.45
C ILE A 222 -5.01 38.77 18.90
N ALA A 223 -4.40 38.09 19.89
CA ALA A 223 -4.57 38.41 21.30
C ALA A 223 -4.12 39.88 21.61
N SER A 224 -2.98 40.28 21.04
CA SER A 224 -2.49 41.70 21.21
C SER A 224 -3.43 42.70 20.57
N THR A 225 -3.96 42.39 19.38
CA THR A 225 -4.89 43.27 18.66
C THR A 225 -6.21 43.44 19.41
N VAL A 226 -6.73 42.31 19.89
CA VAL A 226 -7.97 42.29 20.71
C VAL A 226 -7.77 43.02 22.03
N GLY A 227 -6.61 42.79 22.70
CA GLY A 227 -6.26 43.51 23.95
C GLY A 227 -6.18 45.05 23.73
N MET A 228 -5.47 45.47 22.70
CA MET A 228 -5.36 46.88 22.35
C MET A 228 -6.75 47.50 22.02
N HIS A 229 -7.61 46.77 21.32
CA HIS A 229 -8.97 47.20 21.02
C HIS A 229 -9.80 47.38 22.31
N GLY A 230 -9.72 46.40 23.23
CA GLY A 230 -10.38 46.46 24.52
C GLY A 230 -9.90 47.65 25.39
N ASP A 231 -8.59 47.91 25.41
CA ASP A 231 -8.03 49.06 26.13
C ASP A 231 -8.53 50.38 25.55
N LEU A 232 -8.58 50.52 24.21
CA LEU A 232 -9.11 51.68 23.53
C LEU A 232 -10.61 51.87 23.79
N GLN A 233 -11.40 50.82 23.79
CA GLN A 233 -12.82 50.87 24.18
C GLN A 233 -12.99 51.32 25.62
N GLY A 234 -12.15 50.82 26.53
CA GLY A 234 -12.16 51.26 27.94
C GLY A 234 -11.86 52.74 28.13
N ILE A 235 -10.97 53.31 27.31
CA ILE A 235 -10.59 54.73 27.38
C ILE A 235 -11.61 55.61 26.67
N ALA A 236 -12.06 55.27 25.47
CA ALA A 236 -12.91 56.11 24.61
C ALA A 236 -14.41 55.95 24.90
N GLY A 237 -14.81 54.94 25.68
CA GLY A 237 -16.22 54.68 26.00
C GLY A 237 -17.06 54.39 24.73
N ARG A 238 -18.34 54.78 24.77
CA ARG A 238 -19.31 54.57 23.67
C ARG A 238 -19.03 55.38 22.38
N SER A 239 -17.99 56.15 22.33
CA SER A 239 -17.65 57.01 21.17
C SER A 239 -16.78 56.31 20.14
N MET A 240 -16.30 55.09 20.40
CA MET A 240 -15.46 54.35 19.47
C MET A 240 -16.33 53.59 18.46
N PRO A 241 -16.10 53.72 17.15
CA PRO A 241 -16.82 52.91 16.15
C PRO A 241 -16.45 51.45 16.30
N GLU A 242 -17.45 50.58 16.15
CA GLU A 242 -17.25 49.12 16.09
C GLU A 242 -16.38 48.79 14.88
N ILE A 243 -15.32 48.00 15.12
CA ILE A 243 -14.43 47.54 14.05
C ILE A 243 -14.81 46.07 13.75
N GLU A 244 -15.73 45.88 12.79
CA GLU A 244 -16.23 44.54 12.38
C GLU A 244 -15.11 43.53 12.13
N SER A 245 -13.96 43.96 11.63
CA SER A 245 -12.79 43.07 11.39
C SER A 245 -12.15 42.56 12.68
N VAL A 246 -12.28 43.21 13.82
CA VAL A 246 -11.75 42.74 15.12
C VAL A 246 -12.73 41.77 15.75
N GLU A 247 -14.04 41.97 15.59
CA GLU A 247 -15.06 41.03 16.03
C GLU A 247 -14.99 39.72 15.25
N ALA A 248 -14.74 39.77 13.95
CA ALA A 248 -14.52 38.57 13.13
C ALA A 248 -13.32 37.71 13.60
N LEU A 249 -12.27 38.33 14.15
CA LEU A 249 -11.12 37.63 14.73
C LEU A 249 -11.44 36.93 16.06
N LEU A 250 -12.51 37.36 16.77
CA LEU A 250 -12.99 36.73 18.00
C LEU A 250 -13.89 35.50 17.72
N ILE A 251 -14.63 35.55 16.60
CA ILE A 251 -15.60 34.52 16.21
C ILE A 251 -14.93 33.32 15.52
N GLY A 252 -13.78 33.54 14.86
CA GLY A 252 -13.06 32.50 14.11
C GLY A 252 -12.28 31.47 14.95
N LYS A 253 -12.54 31.37 16.25
CA LYS A 253 -11.86 30.44 17.18
C LYS A 253 -12.55 29.09 17.37
N ASP A 254 -13.69 28.84 16.73
CA ASP A 254 -14.53 27.66 16.95
C ASP A 254 -14.63 26.70 15.74
N ASP A 255 -13.64 26.72 14.78
CA ASP A 255 -13.54 25.70 13.72
C ASP A 255 -12.21 24.91 13.77
#